data_65834a3f15947299c1883688db9145e8
#
_entry.id   65834a3f15947299c1883688db9145e8
#
_cell.length_a   1.000
_cell.length_b   1.000
_cell.length_c   1.000
_cell.angle_alpha   90.00
_cell.angle_beta   90.00
_cell.angle_gamma   90.00
#
_symmetry.space_group_name_H-M   'P 1'
#
loop_
_entity.id
_entity.type
_entity.pdbx_description
1 polymer ?
#
loop_
_entity_poly.entity_id
_entity_poly.type
_entity_poly.pdbx_seq_one_letter_code
_entity_poly.pdbx_strand_id
1 'polypeptide(L)'
;IASNIADTSYIKADVDFLQGMIVHHDQAIVMAAMARKRTNNKTIVDLAKRIDVSQEDEINFMESWLAERSENIAGKTKSHQMDSDMHAHMHMVGMATPQQLKNLARSKSTDFDRLFLQLMIAHHDGALEMVRELKKFSGSAYDPLLNEFVSDLVNDQGVEIERMNVIAVGLSDDPRSGLTAGLYFADEAILNMELVTSLKKPTGFFDPSNPEERGSKDLTKNEDEDKVVTTEKAARSLRSPMLSFSNTDMAFRDDLL
;
A
#
# COMPACT_ATOMS: atom_id res chain seq x y z
N ILE A 1 -22.07 42.47 15.13
CA ILE A 1 -21.07 42.38 14.05
C ILE A 1 -20.23 41.15 14.40
N ALA A 2 -20.64 39.99 13.90
CA ALA A 2 -19.78 38.82 13.90
C ALA A 2 -18.74 39.07 12.82
N SER A 3 -17.52 39.40 13.21
CA SER A 3 -16.40 39.44 12.30
C SER A 3 -16.13 38.00 11.85
N ASN A 4 -16.18 37.78 10.56
CA ASN A 4 -15.72 36.56 9.92
C ASN A 4 -14.27 36.26 10.34
N ILE A 5 -14.10 35.40 11.32
CA ILE A 5 -12.80 34.84 11.68
C ILE A 5 -12.45 33.67 10.69
N ALA A 6 -13.25 33.53 9.64
CA ALA A 6 -13.27 32.33 8.84
C ALA A 6 -12.15 32.19 7.78
N ASP A 7 -11.34 33.23 7.50
CA ASP A 7 -10.65 33.25 6.21
C ASP A 7 -9.12 33.17 6.23
N THR A 8 -8.50 32.81 7.33
CA THR A 8 -7.03 32.65 7.38
C THR A 8 -6.54 31.24 7.67
N SER A 9 -7.44 30.28 7.80
CA SER A 9 -7.08 28.92 8.22
C SER A 9 -6.78 27.97 7.07
N TYR A 10 -6.92 28.40 5.83
CA TYR A 10 -6.63 27.56 4.66
C TYR A 10 -5.90 28.37 3.57
N ILE A 11 -5.26 27.66 2.65
CA ILE A 11 -4.52 28.23 1.52
C ILE A 11 -5.07 27.70 0.18
N LYS A 12 -4.70 28.36 -0.91
CA LYS A 12 -5.13 27.93 -2.25
C LYS A 12 -4.81 26.47 -2.55
N ALA A 13 -3.69 25.95 -2.05
CA ALA A 13 -3.32 24.55 -2.26
C ALA A 13 -4.33 23.58 -1.63
N ASP A 14 -4.98 23.97 -0.52
CA ASP A 14 -6.05 23.16 0.10
C ASP A 14 -7.27 23.07 -0.81
N VAL A 15 -7.66 24.21 -1.39
CA VAL A 15 -8.78 24.27 -2.36
C VAL A 15 -8.47 23.46 -3.61
N ASP A 16 -7.29 23.65 -4.20
CA ASP A 16 -6.86 22.92 -5.40
C ASP A 16 -6.80 21.41 -5.14
N PHE A 17 -6.32 21.01 -3.94
CA PHE A 17 -6.30 19.62 -3.52
C PHE A 17 -7.70 19.01 -3.44
N LEU A 18 -8.63 19.67 -2.74
CA LEU A 18 -10.00 19.18 -2.59
C LEU A 18 -10.72 19.09 -3.94
N GLN A 19 -10.59 20.12 -4.78
CA GLN A 19 -11.16 20.10 -6.14
C GLN A 19 -10.61 18.98 -6.99
N GLY A 20 -9.31 18.73 -6.93
CA GLY A 20 -8.68 17.60 -7.62
C GLY A 20 -9.11 16.26 -7.06
N MET A 21 -9.18 16.12 -5.73
CA MET A 21 -9.54 14.88 -5.06
C MET A 21 -11.00 14.48 -5.32
N ILE A 22 -11.93 15.43 -5.44
CA ILE A 22 -13.31 15.16 -5.87
C ILE A 22 -13.35 14.45 -7.22
N VAL A 23 -12.63 14.99 -8.20
CA VAL A 23 -12.56 14.39 -9.56
C VAL A 23 -11.87 13.03 -9.52
N HIS A 24 -10.86 12.90 -8.68
CA HIS A 24 -10.16 11.63 -8.47
C HIS A 24 -11.12 10.57 -7.91
N HIS A 25 -11.87 10.86 -6.85
CA HIS A 25 -12.83 9.96 -6.21
C HIS A 25 -14.01 9.59 -7.12
N ASP A 26 -14.51 10.53 -7.92
CA ASP A 26 -15.54 10.23 -8.94
C ASP A 26 -15.13 9.08 -9.86
N GLN A 27 -13.84 8.98 -10.22
CA GLN A 27 -13.38 7.85 -11.05
C GLN A 27 -13.41 6.53 -10.29
N ALA A 28 -13.12 6.50 -8.99
CA ALA A 28 -13.24 5.28 -8.19
C ALA A 28 -14.68 4.77 -8.15
N ILE A 29 -15.65 5.68 -7.96
CA ILE A 29 -17.08 5.36 -8.00
C ILE A 29 -17.47 4.76 -9.37
N VAL A 30 -17.00 5.37 -10.47
CA VAL A 30 -17.23 4.84 -11.84
C VAL A 30 -16.69 3.42 -11.98
N MET A 31 -15.50 3.13 -11.49
CA MET A 31 -14.90 1.78 -11.53
C MET A 31 -15.67 0.81 -10.63
N ALA A 32 -16.02 1.21 -9.42
CA ALA A 32 -16.75 0.40 -8.45
C ALA A 32 -18.15 -0.01 -8.96
N ALA A 33 -18.86 0.92 -9.62
CA ALA A 33 -20.19 0.67 -10.19
C ALA A 33 -20.19 -0.44 -11.26
N MET A 34 -19.05 -0.74 -11.88
CA MET A 34 -18.96 -1.80 -12.90
C MET A 34 -19.01 -3.21 -12.27
N ALA A 35 -18.57 -3.39 -11.03
CA ALA A 35 -18.35 -4.69 -10.41
C ALA A 35 -19.58 -5.62 -10.48
N ARG A 36 -20.75 -5.14 -10.08
CA ARG A 36 -22.00 -5.93 -10.04
C ARG A 36 -22.41 -6.55 -11.38
N LYS A 37 -21.95 -5.96 -12.49
CA LYS A 37 -22.31 -6.41 -13.84
C LYS A 37 -21.20 -7.22 -14.50
N ARG A 38 -20.04 -7.31 -13.88
CA ARG A 38 -18.82 -7.87 -14.47
C ARG A 38 -18.31 -9.12 -13.77
N THR A 39 -18.61 -9.28 -12.49
CA THR A 39 -18.16 -10.43 -11.72
C THR A 39 -19.25 -10.97 -10.80
N ASN A 40 -19.17 -12.27 -10.50
CA ASN A 40 -19.94 -12.93 -9.46
C ASN A 40 -19.12 -13.15 -8.18
N ASN A 41 -17.87 -12.70 -8.16
CA ASN A 41 -17.02 -12.79 -6.97
C ASN A 41 -17.57 -11.85 -5.88
N LYS A 42 -18.17 -12.46 -4.87
CA LYS A 42 -18.81 -11.71 -3.78
C LYS A 42 -17.84 -10.79 -3.05
N THR A 43 -16.58 -11.22 -2.87
CA THR A 43 -15.54 -10.42 -2.21
C THR A 43 -15.27 -9.12 -2.99
N ILE A 44 -15.18 -9.20 -4.32
CA ILE A 44 -14.97 -8.02 -5.19
C ILE A 44 -16.21 -7.12 -5.19
N VAL A 45 -17.41 -7.70 -5.25
CA VAL A 45 -18.67 -6.92 -5.23
C VAL A 45 -18.83 -6.19 -3.89
N ASP A 46 -18.54 -6.86 -2.78
CA ASP A 46 -18.62 -6.26 -1.43
C ASP A 46 -17.53 -5.19 -1.22
N LEU A 47 -16.32 -5.41 -1.74
CA LEU A 47 -15.25 -4.40 -1.75
C LEU A 47 -15.67 -3.16 -2.55
N ALA A 48 -16.11 -3.34 -3.79
CA ALA A 48 -16.55 -2.25 -4.65
C ALA A 48 -17.68 -1.43 -4.01
N LYS A 49 -18.63 -2.09 -3.33
CA LYS A 49 -19.69 -1.40 -2.61
C LYS A 49 -19.17 -0.56 -1.44
N ARG A 50 -18.15 -1.02 -0.71
CA ARG A 50 -17.55 -0.23 0.38
C ARG A 50 -16.83 0.99 -0.17
N ILE A 51 -16.04 0.80 -1.22
CA ILE A 51 -15.33 1.89 -1.90
C ILE A 51 -16.33 2.93 -2.40
N ASP A 52 -17.42 2.50 -3.03
CA ASP A 52 -18.50 3.38 -3.54
C ASP A 52 -19.04 4.29 -2.43
N VAL A 53 -19.38 3.70 -1.27
CA VAL A 53 -19.92 4.45 -0.12
C VAL A 53 -18.86 5.37 0.52
N SER A 54 -17.66 4.85 0.77
CA SER A 54 -16.57 5.63 1.38
C SER A 54 -16.20 6.84 0.51
N GLN A 55 -16.02 6.62 -0.79
CA GLN A 55 -15.65 7.68 -1.74
C GLN A 55 -16.76 8.74 -1.90
N GLU A 56 -18.05 8.32 -1.84
CA GLU A 56 -19.17 9.25 -1.87
C GLU A 56 -19.21 10.12 -0.60
N ASP A 57 -18.97 9.54 0.58
CA ASP A 57 -18.92 10.27 1.85
C ASP A 57 -17.76 11.27 1.87
N GLU A 58 -16.59 10.90 1.36
CA GLU A 58 -15.43 11.77 1.23
C GLU A 58 -15.68 12.93 0.23
N ILE A 59 -16.33 12.67 -0.90
CA ILE A 59 -16.76 13.71 -1.84
C ILE A 59 -17.71 14.68 -1.15
N ASN A 60 -18.71 14.18 -0.44
CA ASN A 60 -19.68 15.01 0.27
C ASN A 60 -19.02 15.93 1.31
N PHE A 61 -18.02 15.43 2.04
CA PHE A 61 -17.22 16.24 2.94
C PHE A 61 -16.49 17.35 2.20
N MET A 62 -15.75 17.01 1.13
CA MET A 62 -14.96 17.97 0.35
C MET A 62 -15.83 19.05 -0.27
N GLU A 63 -16.98 18.67 -0.84
CA GLU A 63 -17.94 19.63 -1.40
C GLU A 63 -18.51 20.56 -0.32
N SER A 64 -18.85 20.02 0.85
CA SER A 64 -19.38 20.82 1.98
C SER A 64 -18.34 21.81 2.48
N TRP A 65 -17.09 21.35 2.65
CA TRP A 65 -15.99 22.20 3.10
C TRP A 65 -15.73 23.36 2.13
N LEU A 66 -15.72 23.10 0.81
CA LEU A 66 -15.56 24.12 -0.24
C LEU A 66 -16.74 25.09 -0.25
N ALA A 67 -17.98 24.58 -0.16
CA ALA A 67 -19.19 25.40 -0.17
C ALA A 67 -19.27 26.36 1.00
N GLU A 68 -18.93 25.92 2.23
CA GLU A 68 -18.90 26.76 3.44
C GLU A 68 -17.95 27.94 3.32
N ARG A 69 -16.89 27.81 2.49
CA ARG A 69 -15.88 28.84 2.24
C ARG A 69 -16.13 29.62 0.95
N SER A 70 -17.29 29.38 0.29
CA SER A 70 -17.66 30.01 -0.98
C SER A 70 -16.66 29.73 -2.11
N GLU A 71 -15.93 28.61 -1.99
CA GLU A 71 -15.03 28.14 -3.03
C GLU A 71 -15.78 27.35 -4.11
N ASN A 72 -15.24 27.32 -5.34
CA ASN A 72 -15.83 26.60 -6.42
C ASN A 72 -15.75 25.08 -6.19
N ILE A 73 -16.84 24.36 -6.53
CA ILE A 73 -16.86 22.89 -6.49
C ILE A 73 -16.53 22.37 -7.88
N ALA A 74 -15.55 21.48 -7.97
CA ALA A 74 -15.15 20.84 -9.23
C ALA A 74 -16.35 20.16 -9.91
N GLY A 75 -16.45 20.29 -11.23
CA GLY A 75 -17.48 19.62 -12.03
C GLY A 75 -18.87 20.23 -12.00
N LYS A 76 -19.18 21.19 -11.10
CA LYS A 76 -20.50 21.86 -11.04
C LYS A 76 -20.57 23.19 -11.82
N THR A 77 -19.46 23.68 -12.36
CA THR A 77 -19.43 24.86 -13.23
C THR A 77 -19.97 24.50 -14.61
N LYS A 78 -21.14 25.03 -14.92
CA LYS A 78 -21.79 24.87 -16.22
C LYS A 78 -20.93 25.49 -17.31
N SER A 79 -20.63 24.68 -18.32
CA SER A 79 -20.37 25.02 -19.72
C SER A 79 -19.00 25.58 -20.14
N HIS A 80 -18.45 24.95 -21.15
CA HIS A 80 -17.50 25.42 -22.17
C HIS A 80 -15.99 25.36 -21.88
N GLN A 81 -15.55 24.86 -20.75
CA GLN A 81 -14.13 24.66 -20.45
C GLN A 81 -13.76 23.16 -20.25
N MET A 82 -14.70 22.25 -20.56
CA MET A 82 -14.56 20.82 -20.30
C MET A 82 -13.37 20.12 -20.98
N ASP A 83 -12.89 20.65 -22.12
CA ASP A 83 -11.82 19.96 -22.86
C ASP A 83 -10.43 20.16 -22.29
N SER A 84 -10.13 21.36 -21.75
CA SER A 84 -8.81 21.62 -21.16
C SER A 84 -8.67 21.06 -19.73
N ASP A 85 -9.74 21.15 -18.95
CA ASP A 85 -9.75 20.67 -17.56
C ASP A 85 -9.78 19.15 -17.51
N MET A 86 -10.54 18.50 -18.40
CA MET A 86 -10.54 17.04 -18.52
C MET A 86 -9.15 16.48 -18.90
N HIS A 87 -8.37 17.17 -19.73
CA HIS A 87 -7.01 16.79 -20.06
C HIS A 87 -6.06 16.98 -18.88
N ALA A 88 -6.22 18.03 -18.08
CA ALA A 88 -5.41 18.25 -16.89
C ALA A 88 -5.68 17.18 -15.82
N HIS A 89 -6.93 16.81 -15.61
CA HIS A 89 -7.33 15.77 -14.65
C HIS A 89 -6.93 14.36 -15.10
N MET A 90 -6.83 14.08 -16.40
CA MET A 90 -6.32 12.79 -16.91
C MET A 90 -4.86 12.50 -16.59
N HIS A 91 -4.09 13.50 -16.13
CA HIS A 91 -2.69 13.35 -15.73
C HIS A 91 -2.49 13.27 -14.20
N MET A 92 -3.60 13.25 -13.42
CA MET A 92 -3.46 13.03 -11.98
C MET A 92 -2.91 11.64 -11.69
N VAL A 93 -2.00 11.58 -10.73
CA VAL A 93 -1.34 10.32 -10.36
C VAL A 93 -2.38 9.26 -9.96
N GLY A 94 -2.21 8.05 -10.46
CA GLY A 94 -3.09 6.92 -10.14
C GLY A 94 -4.40 6.85 -10.93
N MET A 95 -4.79 7.90 -11.64
CA MET A 95 -6.00 7.87 -12.47
C MET A 95 -5.90 6.84 -13.59
N ALA A 96 -6.95 6.03 -13.73
CA ALA A 96 -7.07 5.12 -14.86
C ALA A 96 -7.31 5.90 -16.17
N THR A 97 -6.55 5.56 -17.19
CA THR A 97 -6.72 6.17 -18.52
C THR A 97 -8.06 5.75 -19.14
N PRO A 98 -8.60 6.52 -20.11
CA PRO A 98 -9.83 6.14 -20.81
C PRO A 98 -9.75 4.76 -21.47
N GLN A 99 -8.56 4.36 -21.92
CA GLN A 99 -8.35 3.03 -22.49
C GLN A 99 -8.42 1.93 -21.42
N GLN A 100 -7.85 2.17 -20.26
CA GLN A 100 -7.92 1.24 -19.11
C GLN A 100 -9.38 1.09 -18.63
N LEU A 101 -10.14 2.18 -18.51
CA LEU A 101 -11.57 2.13 -18.18
C LEU A 101 -12.39 1.36 -19.21
N LYS A 102 -12.10 1.54 -20.51
CA LYS A 102 -12.72 0.74 -21.57
C LYS A 102 -12.38 -0.74 -21.46
N ASN A 103 -11.14 -1.07 -21.12
CA ASN A 103 -10.72 -2.44 -20.93
C ASN A 103 -11.41 -3.05 -19.71
N LEU A 104 -11.47 -2.34 -18.59
CA LEU A 104 -12.20 -2.73 -17.40
C LEU A 104 -13.68 -2.99 -17.70
N ALA A 105 -14.32 -2.08 -18.42
CA ALA A 105 -15.72 -2.20 -18.81
C ALA A 105 -16.02 -3.40 -19.73
N ARG A 106 -15.01 -3.94 -20.43
CA ARG A 106 -15.14 -5.11 -21.33
C ARG A 106 -14.78 -6.42 -20.65
N SER A 107 -13.91 -6.39 -19.63
CA SER A 107 -13.49 -7.55 -18.87
C SER A 107 -14.64 -8.14 -18.05
N LYS A 108 -14.54 -9.43 -17.69
CA LYS A 108 -15.53 -10.17 -16.91
C LYS A 108 -14.82 -11.20 -16.00
N SER A 109 -15.55 -11.60 -14.97
CA SER A 109 -15.09 -12.65 -14.03
C SER A 109 -13.70 -12.35 -13.47
N THR A 110 -12.80 -13.30 -13.42
CA THR A 110 -11.45 -13.16 -12.84
C THR A 110 -10.60 -12.10 -13.56
N ASP A 111 -10.76 -11.92 -14.88
CA ASP A 111 -10.03 -10.86 -15.61
C ASP A 111 -10.50 -9.47 -15.18
N PHE A 112 -11.81 -9.32 -14.92
CA PHE A 112 -12.33 -8.09 -14.34
C PHE A 112 -11.79 -7.89 -12.93
N ASP A 113 -11.83 -8.93 -12.09
CA ASP A 113 -11.41 -8.86 -10.71
C ASP A 113 -9.96 -8.39 -10.58
N ARG A 114 -9.06 -9.00 -11.36
CA ARG A 114 -7.63 -8.64 -11.39
C ARG A 114 -7.41 -7.21 -11.87
N LEU A 115 -8.03 -6.83 -12.98
CA LEU A 115 -7.87 -5.49 -13.55
C LEU A 115 -8.48 -4.42 -12.65
N PHE A 116 -9.63 -4.69 -12.04
CA PHE A 116 -10.27 -3.81 -11.06
C PHE A 116 -9.36 -3.52 -9.87
N LEU A 117 -8.81 -4.58 -9.26
CA LEU A 117 -7.88 -4.44 -8.12
C LEU A 117 -6.62 -3.67 -8.53
N GLN A 118 -6.03 -4.00 -9.67
CA GLN A 118 -4.84 -3.31 -10.16
C GLN A 118 -5.07 -1.81 -10.35
N LEU A 119 -6.18 -1.44 -10.98
CA LEU A 119 -6.50 -0.05 -11.25
C LEU A 119 -6.89 0.69 -9.96
N MET A 120 -7.63 0.04 -9.07
CA MET A 120 -8.08 0.65 -7.82
C MET A 120 -6.93 0.83 -6.82
N ILE A 121 -6.00 -0.11 -6.73
CA ILE A 121 -4.78 0.05 -5.93
C ILE A 121 -3.96 1.24 -6.44
N ALA A 122 -3.71 1.30 -7.75
CA ALA A 122 -2.97 2.42 -8.34
C ALA A 122 -3.68 3.76 -8.10
N HIS A 123 -5.02 3.76 -8.14
CA HIS A 123 -5.84 4.94 -7.88
C HIS A 123 -5.69 5.40 -6.41
N HIS A 124 -5.80 4.51 -5.45
CA HIS A 124 -5.62 4.82 -4.02
C HIS A 124 -4.18 5.30 -3.71
N ASP A 125 -3.17 4.66 -4.29
CA ASP A 125 -1.78 5.16 -4.20
C ASP A 125 -1.63 6.57 -4.74
N GLY A 126 -2.37 6.90 -5.81
CA GLY A 126 -2.44 8.24 -6.38
C GLY A 126 -3.02 9.26 -5.39
N ALA A 127 -4.09 8.91 -4.67
CA ALA A 127 -4.66 9.77 -3.63
C ALA A 127 -3.65 10.06 -2.51
N LEU A 128 -2.91 9.02 -2.05
CA LEU A 128 -1.86 9.19 -1.06
C LEU A 128 -0.73 10.10 -1.57
N GLU A 129 -0.38 10.03 -2.84
CA GLU A 129 0.61 10.94 -3.44
C GLU A 129 0.10 12.38 -3.50
N MET A 130 -1.17 12.59 -3.85
CA MET A 130 -1.78 13.92 -3.82
C MET A 130 -1.73 14.53 -2.41
N VAL A 131 -1.95 13.75 -1.36
CA VAL A 131 -1.77 14.20 0.04
C VAL A 131 -0.32 14.56 0.33
N ARG A 132 0.65 13.75 -0.14
CA ARG A 132 2.08 14.06 0.03
C ARG A 132 2.45 15.38 -0.65
N GLU A 133 1.93 15.63 -1.85
CA GLU A 133 2.14 16.89 -2.56
C GLU A 133 1.50 18.08 -1.81
N LEU A 134 0.26 17.94 -1.31
CA LEU A 134 -0.36 18.96 -0.48
C LEU A 134 0.52 19.33 0.71
N LYS A 135 1.05 18.33 1.42
CA LYS A 135 1.87 18.55 2.64
C LYS A 135 3.22 19.24 2.37
N LYS A 136 3.64 19.41 1.12
CA LYS A 136 4.83 20.21 0.77
C LYS A 136 4.60 21.71 0.87
N PHE A 137 3.36 22.17 0.85
CA PHE A 137 3.01 23.58 0.97
C PHE A 137 2.94 23.99 2.44
N SER A 138 3.71 25.00 2.80
CA SER A 138 3.66 25.55 4.17
C SER A 138 2.28 26.13 4.47
N GLY A 139 1.67 25.72 5.57
CA GLY A 139 0.33 26.13 5.99
C GLY A 139 -0.82 25.34 5.37
N SER A 140 -0.53 24.30 4.56
CA SER A 140 -1.56 23.38 4.06
C SER A 140 -2.17 22.56 5.20
N ALA A 141 -3.45 22.21 5.04
CA ALA A 141 -4.23 21.46 6.00
C ALA A 141 -4.10 22.02 7.45
N TYR A 142 -4.05 23.35 7.58
CA TYR A 142 -4.01 24.01 8.89
C TYR A 142 -5.42 24.10 9.52
N ASP A 143 -6.46 24.11 8.69
CA ASP A 143 -7.85 24.01 9.16
C ASP A 143 -8.04 22.67 9.89
N PRO A 144 -8.58 22.66 11.13
CA PRO A 144 -8.70 21.44 11.93
C PRO A 144 -9.53 20.33 11.27
N LEU A 145 -10.64 20.70 10.60
CA LEU A 145 -11.50 19.74 9.92
C LEU A 145 -10.82 19.15 8.68
N LEU A 146 -10.10 19.99 7.94
CA LEU A 146 -9.33 19.53 6.80
C LEU A 146 -8.15 18.64 7.23
N ASN A 147 -7.50 18.98 8.34
CA ASN A 147 -6.40 18.18 8.90
C ASN A 147 -6.88 16.78 9.32
N GLU A 148 -8.02 16.69 10.00
CA GLU A 148 -8.66 15.45 10.39
C GLU A 148 -9.02 14.63 9.14
N PHE A 149 -9.74 15.24 8.19
CA PHE A 149 -10.09 14.60 6.93
C PHE A 149 -8.89 14.02 6.16
N VAL A 150 -7.82 14.83 6.01
CA VAL A 150 -6.59 14.38 5.32
C VAL A 150 -5.93 13.22 6.06
N SER A 151 -6.00 13.19 7.38
CA SER A 151 -5.44 12.11 8.19
C SER A 151 -6.26 10.82 8.06
N ASP A 152 -7.58 10.94 8.08
CA ASP A 152 -8.51 9.83 7.90
C ASP A 152 -8.39 9.25 6.49
N LEU A 153 -8.35 10.11 5.47
CA LEU A 153 -8.14 9.71 4.08
C LEU A 153 -6.87 8.87 3.92
N VAL A 154 -5.75 9.28 4.53
CA VAL A 154 -4.50 8.51 4.47
C VAL A 154 -4.66 7.13 5.11
N ASN A 155 -5.32 7.04 6.25
CA ASN A 155 -5.55 5.79 6.95
C ASN A 155 -6.49 4.86 6.17
N ASP A 156 -7.61 5.38 5.70
CA ASP A 156 -8.64 4.61 5.01
C ASP A 156 -8.13 4.10 3.66
N GLN A 157 -7.49 4.95 2.86
CA GLN A 157 -6.88 4.56 1.59
C GLN A 157 -5.77 3.50 1.81
N GLY A 158 -4.96 3.64 2.87
CA GLY A 158 -3.94 2.66 3.23
C GLY A 158 -4.53 1.29 3.57
N VAL A 159 -5.55 1.25 4.41
CA VAL A 159 -6.24 0.00 4.80
C VAL A 159 -6.94 -0.64 3.59
N GLU A 160 -7.51 0.16 2.70
CA GLU A 160 -8.14 -0.36 1.48
C GLU A 160 -7.11 -0.95 0.51
N ILE A 161 -5.95 -0.33 0.34
CA ILE A 161 -4.82 -0.88 -0.45
C ILE A 161 -4.39 -2.24 0.10
N GLU A 162 -4.17 -2.35 1.42
CA GLU A 162 -3.78 -3.61 2.05
C GLU A 162 -4.83 -4.70 1.80
N ARG A 163 -6.10 -4.38 1.98
CA ARG A 163 -7.21 -5.30 1.72
C ARG A 163 -7.27 -5.74 0.27
N MET A 164 -7.09 -4.82 -0.68
CA MET A 164 -7.06 -5.11 -2.10
C MET A 164 -5.87 -6.00 -2.47
N ASN A 165 -4.70 -5.76 -1.89
CA ASN A 165 -3.52 -6.59 -2.09
C ASN A 165 -3.74 -8.03 -1.61
N VAL A 166 -4.35 -8.23 -0.44
CA VAL A 166 -4.69 -9.57 0.07
C VAL A 166 -5.62 -10.31 -0.90
N ILE A 167 -6.63 -9.61 -1.44
CA ILE A 167 -7.55 -10.21 -2.41
C ILE A 167 -6.82 -10.52 -3.73
N ALA A 168 -5.95 -9.62 -4.20
CA ALA A 168 -5.18 -9.79 -5.43
C ALA A 168 -4.23 -11.00 -5.36
N VAL A 169 -3.59 -11.21 -4.21
CA VAL A 169 -2.78 -12.42 -3.95
C VAL A 169 -3.61 -13.68 -4.14
N GLY A 170 -4.84 -13.72 -3.60
CA GLY A 170 -5.74 -14.88 -3.75
C GLY A 170 -6.25 -15.12 -5.18
N LEU A 171 -6.13 -14.13 -6.07
CA LEU A 171 -6.50 -14.23 -7.49
C LEU A 171 -5.29 -14.46 -8.41
N SER A 172 -4.09 -14.49 -7.86
CA SER A 172 -2.86 -14.69 -8.63
C SER A 172 -2.71 -16.16 -9.04
N ASP A 173 -2.32 -16.39 -10.30
CA ASP A 173 -1.89 -17.70 -10.77
C ASP A 173 -0.39 -17.95 -10.50
N ASP A 174 0.31 -16.99 -9.89
CA ASP A 174 1.71 -17.15 -9.53
C ASP A 174 1.81 -18.15 -8.37
N PRO A 175 2.55 -19.25 -8.53
CA PRO A 175 2.68 -20.26 -7.49
C PRO A 175 3.35 -19.74 -6.21
N ARG A 176 3.96 -18.54 -6.26
CA ARG A 176 4.53 -17.86 -5.08
C ARG A 176 3.49 -17.06 -4.29
N SER A 177 2.32 -16.85 -4.88
CA SER A 177 1.24 -16.11 -4.21
C SER A 177 0.63 -16.92 -3.09
N GLY A 178 0.48 -16.32 -1.92
CA GLY A 178 -0.15 -16.96 -0.77
C GLY A 178 0.75 -17.94 -0.01
N LEU A 179 2.05 -18.01 -0.32
CA LEU A 179 2.99 -18.84 0.44
C LEU A 179 3.04 -18.36 1.90
N THR A 180 2.98 -19.33 2.80
CA THR A 180 3.13 -19.09 4.23
C THR A 180 4.58 -18.78 4.54
N ALA A 181 4.83 -17.64 5.19
CA ALA A 181 6.14 -17.31 5.70
C ALA A 181 6.42 -18.08 6.99
N GLY A 182 7.65 -18.54 7.16
CA GLY A 182 8.06 -19.22 8.39
C GLY A 182 9.50 -19.70 8.33
N LEU A 183 10.15 -19.76 9.48
CA LEU A 183 11.53 -20.22 9.55
C LEU A 183 11.67 -21.74 9.29
N TYR A 184 10.64 -22.51 9.66
CA TYR A 184 10.64 -23.99 9.56
C TYR A 184 9.46 -24.55 8.79
N PHE A 185 8.45 -23.72 8.49
CA PHE A 185 7.18 -24.11 7.90
C PHE A 185 6.80 -23.19 6.72
N ALA A 186 7.81 -22.54 6.12
CA ALA A 186 7.57 -21.76 4.91
C ALA A 186 7.11 -22.71 3.79
N ASP A 187 6.07 -22.30 3.10
CA ASP A 187 5.65 -22.99 1.89
C ASP A 187 6.66 -22.77 0.76
N GLU A 188 6.71 -23.70 -0.18
CA GLU A 188 7.65 -23.67 -1.29
C GLU A 188 6.90 -23.49 -2.62
N ALA A 189 7.46 -22.66 -3.50
CA ALA A 189 7.03 -22.53 -4.88
C ALA A 189 8.18 -22.91 -5.81
N ILE A 190 7.95 -23.90 -6.66
CA ILE A 190 8.93 -24.41 -7.61
C ILE A 190 8.35 -24.31 -9.01
N LEU A 191 9.10 -23.70 -9.93
CA LEU A 191 8.75 -23.62 -11.34
C LEU A 191 9.96 -24.02 -12.19
N ASN A 192 9.83 -25.09 -12.99
CA ASN A 192 10.89 -25.64 -13.85
C ASN A 192 12.15 -26.06 -13.10
N MET A 193 12.04 -26.38 -11.81
CA MET A 193 13.08 -26.93 -10.96
C MET A 193 12.49 -28.06 -10.13
N GLU A 194 13.35 -28.95 -9.63
CA GLU A 194 12.97 -30.00 -8.70
C GLU A 194 13.80 -29.84 -7.42
N LEU A 195 13.14 -29.91 -6.26
CA LEU A 195 13.84 -29.89 -4.99
C LEU A 195 14.53 -31.25 -4.78
N VAL A 196 15.85 -31.30 -4.96
CA VAL A 196 16.64 -32.52 -4.81
C VAL A 196 16.79 -32.87 -3.34
N THR A 197 17.08 -31.91 -2.48
CA THR A 197 17.21 -32.11 -1.04
C THR A 197 17.13 -30.80 -0.27
N SER A 198 16.76 -30.90 1.00
CA SER A 198 16.79 -29.79 1.95
C SER A 198 17.73 -30.16 3.11
N LEU A 199 18.80 -29.43 3.27
CA LEU A 199 19.74 -29.62 4.36
C LEU A 199 19.35 -28.76 5.55
N LYS A 200 18.98 -29.41 6.65
CA LYS A 200 18.74 -28.71 7.91
C LYS A 200 20.09 -28.32 8.53
N LYS A 201 20.10 -27.20 9.25
CA LYS A 201 21.28 -26.81 10.02
C LYS A 201 21.67 -27.93 10.97
N PRO A 202 22.98 -28.21 11.15
CA PRO A 202 23.44 -29.25 12.05
C PRO A 202 22.96 -29.00 13.49
N THR A 203 22.73 -30.09 14.23
CA THR A 203 22.35 -30.02 15.64
C THR A 203 23.41 -29.23 16.41
N GLY A 204 22.99 -28.24 17.20
CA GLY A 204 23.90 -27.37 17.98
C GLY A 204 24.39 -26.13 17.21
N PHE A 205 24.06 -25.99 15.93
CA PHE A 205 24.37 -24.78 15.17
C PHE A 205 23.43 -23.62 15.50
N PHE A 206 22.22 -23.92 15.89
CA PHE A 206 21.19 -22.97 16.28
C PHE A 206 20.14 -23.69 17.14
N ASP A 207 19.85 -23.16 18.32
CA ASP A 207 18.72 -23.60 19.14
C ASP A 207 17.58 -22.57 18.98
N PRO A 208 16.45 -22.96 18.33
CA PRO A 208 15.33 -22.07 18.16
C PRO A 208 14.62 -21.69 19.47
N SER A 209 14.78 -22.50 20.52
CA SER A 209 14.23 -22.22 21.86
C SER A 209 15.11 -21.26 22.66
N ASN A 210 16.37 -21.11 22.26
CA ASN A 210 17.31 -20.18 22.88
C ASN A 210 18.23 -19.53 21.83
N PRO A 211 17.70 -18.56 21.05
CA PRO A 211 18.44 -17.92 19.97
C PRO A 211 19.66 -17.09 20.45
N GLU A 212 19.72 -16.79 21.74
CA GLU A 212 20.81 -16.00 22.34
C GLU A 212 22.01 -16.87 22.77
N GLU A 213 21.83 -18.18 22.90
CA GLU A 213 22.90 -19.12 23.35
C GLU A 213 23.98 -19.38 22.27
N ARG A 214 23.87 -18.70 21.15
CA ARG A 214 24.81 -18.83 20.04
C ARG A 214 26.20 -18.32 20.44
N GLY A 215 27.13 -19.21 20.49
CA GLY A 215 28.56 -18.90 20.76
C GLY A 215 29.00 -19.07 22.18
N SER A 216 28.12 -19.38 23.14
CA SER A 216 28.59 -19.65 24.53
C SER A 216 29.31 -21.01 24.66
N LYS A 217 29.03 -21.96 23.77
CA LYS A 217 29.67 -23.29 23.82
C LYS A 217 31.08 -23.33 23.24
N ASP A 218 31.44 -22.40 22.35
CA ASP A 218 32.79 -22.33 21.78
C ASP A 218 33.77 -21.50 22.62
N LEU A 219 33.28 -20.76 23.61
CA LEU A 219 34.12 -19.95 24.50
C LEU A 219 34.60 -20.70 25.76
N THR A 220 34.09 -21.91 26.04
CA THR A 220 34.42 -22.68 27.23
C THR A 220 35.47 -23.78 27.00
N LYS A 221 36.09 -23.87 25.83
CA LYS A 221 37.13 -24.86 25.51
C LYS A 221 38.54 -24.31 25.43
N ASN A 222 38.83 -23.24 26.08
CA ASN A 222 40.20 -22.88 26.40
C ASN A 222 40.30 -22.72 27.91
N GLU A 223 40.40 -23.85 28.61
CA GLU A 223 40.99 -23.92 29.94
C GLU A 223 42.50 -23.67 29.77
N ASP A 224 42.86 -22.42 29.66
CA ASP A 224 44.12 -21.87 30.12
C ASP A 224 44.21 -20.39 29.71
N GLU A 225 44.55 -19.60 30.70
CA GLU A 225 44.90 -18.18 30.70
C GLU A 225 43.81 -17.17 31.08
N ASP A 226 43.98 -16.67 32.28
CA ASP A 226 43.46 -15.41 32.82
C ASP A 226 43.58 -14.26 31.83
N LYS A 227 42.47 -13.94 31.13
CA LYS A 227 42.24 -12.62 30.57
C LYS A 227 40.79 -12.24 30.76
N VAL A 228 40.59 -11.30 31.66
CA VAL A 228 39.35 -10.55 31.84
C VAL A 228 38.97 -9.94 30.48
N VAL A 229 38.05 -10.60 29.78
CA VAL A 229 37.44 -10.04 28.59
C VAL A 229 36.40 -9.00 29.06
N THR A 230 36.72 -7.74 28.82
CA THR A 230 35.80 -6.64 29.16
C THR A 230 34.44 -6.86 28.55
N THR A 231 33.38 -6.62 29.32
CA THR A 231 31.96 -6.80 28.99
C THR A 231 31.53 -6.18 27.65
N GLU A 232 32.24 -5.19 27.14
CA GLU A 232 31.98 -4.58 25.83
C GLU A 232 32.36 -5.46 24.63
N LYS A 233 33.41 -6.29 24.76
CA LYS A 233 33.83 -7.19 23.68
C LYS A 233 32.90 -8.41 23.56
N ALA A 234 32.39 -8.90 24.70
CA ALA A 234 31.41 -9.97 24.78
C ALA A 234 30.05 -9.48 24.17
N ALA A 235 29.63 -8.25 24.48
CA ALA A 235 28.41 -7.66 23.93
C ALA A 235 28.49 -7.40 22.40
N ARG A 236 29.69 -7.18 21.85
CA ARG A 236 29.88 -7.04 20.39
C ARG A 236 29.90 -8.38 19.65
N SER A 237 30.38 -9.44 20.28
CA SER A 237 30.35 -10.79 19.69
C SER A 237 28.92 -11.39 19.68
N LEU A 238 28.10 -11.02 20.65
CA LEU A 238 26.68 -11.40 20.75
C LEU A 238 25.79 -10.67 19.72
N ARG A 239 26.28 -9.60 19.08
CA ARG A 239 25.60 -8.83 18.04
C ARG A 239 25.97 -9.27 16.62
N SER A 240 26.59 -10.43 16.45
CA SER A 240 26.69 -10.99 15.09
C SER A 240 25.27 -11.29 14.59
N PRO A 241 24.80 -10.59 13.56
CA PRO A 241 23.40 -10.69 13.20
C PRO A 241 23.08 -12.10 12.75
N MET A 242 22.03 -12.69 13.32
CA MET A 242 21.44 -13.94 12.80
C MET A 242 21.12 -13.84 11.30
N LEU A 243 21.01 -12.63 10.78
CA LEU A 243 20.84 -12.29 9.37
C LEU A 243 22.03 -12.64 8.47
N SER A 244 23.23 -12.87 9.01
CA SER A 244 24.39 -13.30 8.20
C SER A 244 24.22 -14.70 7.59
N PHE A 245 23.19 -15.44 8.01
CA PHE A 245 22.86 -16.77 7.47
C PHE A 245 21.47 -16.86 6.86
N SER A 246 20.74 -15.73 6.77
CA SER A 246 19.49 -15.68 6.05
C SER A 246 19.79 -15.48 4.56
N ASN A 247 19.36 -16.42 3.75
CA ASN A 247 19.30 -16.36 2.30
C ASN A 247 20.63 -16.11 1.58
N THR A 248 21.49 -17.09 1.56
CA THR A 248 22.32 -17.28 0.38
C THR A 248 21.50 -18.10 -0.61
N ASP A 249 20.90 -17.43 -1.58
CA ASP A 249 20.39 -18.11 -2.77
C ASP A 249 21.60 -18.75 -3.48
N MET A 250 21.68 -20.08 -3.41
CA MET A 250 22.67 -20.82 -4.19
C MET A 250 22.03 -21.20 -5.50
N ALA A 251 22.50 -20.60 -6.59
CA ALA A 251 22.15 -21.02 -7.93
C ALA A 251 23.22 -21.99 -8.44
N PHE A 252 22.78 -23.17 -8.88
CA PHE A 252 23.65 -24.15 -9.52
C PHE A 252 23.45 -24.07 -11.03
N ARG A 253 24.53 -24.08 -11.76
CA ARG A 253 24.53 -24.26 -13.21
C ARG A 253 25.46 -25.39 -13.57
N ASP A 254 24.94 -26.41 -14.21
CA ASP A 254 25.62 -27.66 -14.52
C ASP A 254 26.13 -28.32 -13.22
N ASP A 255 27.29 -28.90 -13.19
CA ASP A 255 27.90 -29.58 -12.04
C ASP A 255 28.79 -28.66 -11.19
N LEU A 256 28.63 -27.34 -11.29
CA LEU A 256 29.44 -26.38 -10.54
C LEU A 256 28.68 -25.85 -9.31
N LEU A 257 29.29 -26.00 -8.15
CA LEU A 257 28.92 -25.37 -6.88
C LEU A 257 29.36 -23.90 -6.88
#